data_cc89c147ad1a54ef51bab5406c7cbd30
#
_entry.id   cc89c147ad1a54ef51bab5406c7cbd30
#
_cell.length_a   1.000
_cell.length_b   1.000
_cell.length_c   1.000
_cell.angle_alpha   90.00
_cell.angle_beta   90.00
_cell.angle_gamma   90.00
#
_symmetry.space_group_name_H-M   'P 1'
#
loop_
_entity.id
_entity.type
_entity.pdbx_description
1 polymer ?
#
loop_
_entity_poly.entity_id
_entity_poly.type
_entity_poly.pdbx_seq_one_letter_code
_entity_poly.pdbx_strand_id
1 'polypeptide(L)'
;MKQYDYLIVGAGLYGAVFAHEAKKAGKRCLVIDKRAHIAGNIYTEEVEGINVHRYGAHIFHTNNKAVWQYVNQFAEFNRYTNSPVANYHGEIYNLPFNMNTFNRMWGVVTPAEAKAKIEAQRAEAGIT
;
A
#
# COMPACT_ATOMS: atom_id res chain seq x y z
N MET A 1 -4.76 -26.09 30.57
CA MET A 1 -4.83 -25.55 29.19
C MET A 1 -4.63 -24.03 29.24
N LYS A 2 -3.89 -23.44 28.28
CA LYS A 2 -3.80 -21.97 28.19
C LYS A 2 -5.13 -21.42 27.70
N GLN A 3 -5.76 -20.55 28.46
CA GLN A 3 -7.04 -19.94 28.10
C GLN A 3 -6.76 -18.58 27.44
N TYR A 4 -7.44 -18.28 26.34
CA TYR A 4 -7.38 -17.01 25.60
C TYR A 4 -8.75 -16.36 25.61
N ASP A 5 -8.77 -15.02 25.70
CA ASP A 5 -10.01 -14.22 25.61
C ASP A 5 -10.42 -13.99 24.15
N TYR A 6 -9.41 -13.88 23.23
CA TYR A 6 -9.64 -13.62 21.81
C TYR A 6 -8.78 -14.52 20.93
N LEU A 7 -9.38 -15.04 19.87
CA LEU A 7 -8.71 -15.60 18.71
C LEU A 7 -8.73 -14.57 17.58
N ILE A 8 -7.57 -14.14 17.11
CA ILE A 8 -7.40 -13.17 16.03
C ILE A 8 -6.88 -13.91 14.82
N VAL A 9 -7.64 -13.91 13.74
CA VAL A 9 -7.26 -14.54 12.47
C VAL A 9 -6.72 -13.46 11.53
N GLY A 10 -5.40 -13.51 11.28
CA GLY A 10 -4.64 -12.55 10.50
C GLY A 10 -3.72 -11.70 11.36
N ALA A 11 -2.41 -11.81 11.09
CA ALA A 11 -1.34 -11.05 11.74
C ALA A 11 -0.96 -9.79 10.95
N GLY A 12 -1.91 -9.20 10.22
CA GLY A 12 -1.76 -7.90 9.58
C GLY A 12 -1.93 -6.75 10.56
N LEU A 13 -1.87 -5.51 10.05
CA LEU A 13 -1.90 -4.31 10.89
C LEU A 13 -3.16 -4.21 11.76
N TYR A 14 -4.33 -4.56 11.23
CA TYR A 14 -5.58 -4.54 11.99
C TYR A 14 -5.55 -5.51 13.19
N GLY A 15 -5.15 -6.77 12.93
CA GLY A 15 -5.04 -7.78 13.98
C GLY A 15 -4.00 -7.42 15.04
N ALA A 16 -2.88 -6.83 14.62
CA ALA A 16 -1.83 -6.37 15.53
C ALA A 16 -2.30 -5.24 16.45
N VAL A 17 -2.99 -4.23 15.92
CA VAL A 17 -3.56 -3.12 16.71
C VAL A 17 -4.59 -3.64 17.69
N PHE A 18 -5.50 -4.50 17.24
CA PHE A 18 -6.50 -5.10 18.13
C PHE A 18 -5.85 -5.90 19.26
N ALA A 19 -4.87 -6.75 18.95
CA ALA A 19 -4.14 -7.54 19.95
C ALA A 19 -3.41 -6.65 20.96
N HIS A 20 -2.81 -5.56 20.49
CA HIS A 20 -2.10 -4.61 21.35
C HIS A 20 -3.05 -3.93 22.34
N GLU A 21 -4.18 -3.41 21.87
CA GLU A 21 -5.15 -2.73 22.73
C GLU A 21 -5.86 -3.71 23.67
N ALA A 22 -6.18 -4.92 23.20
CA ALA A 22 -6.72 -5.96 24.06
C ALA A 22 -5.75 -6.36 25.18
N LYS A 23 -4.45 -6.45 24.87
CA LYS A 23 -3.41 -6.72 25.87
C LYS A 23 -3.31 -5.61 26.90
N LYS A 24 -3.40 -4.33 26.51
CA LYS A 24 -3.47 -3.19 27.45
C LYS A 24 -4.67 -3.33 28.40
N ALA A 25 -5.79 -3.84 27.91
CA ALA A 25 -6.97 -4.11 28.71
C ALA A 25 -6.89 -5.44 29.53
N GLY A 26 -5.71 -6.02 29.66
CA GLY A 26 -5.48 -7.23 30.44
C GLY A 26 -5.97 -8.52 29.78
N LYS A 27 -6.33 -8.48 28.49
CA LYS A 27 -6.82 -9.64 27.74
C LYS A 27 -5.70 -10.47 27.14
N ARG A 28 -5.95 -11.77 27.00
CA ARG A 28 -5.02 -12.71 26.37
C ARG A 28 -5.51 -13.04 24.96
N CYS A 29 -4.66 -12.77 23.97
CA CYS A 29 -4.97 -13.02 22.56
C CYS A 29 -4.12 -14.17 22.02
N LEU A 30 -4.73 -14.98 21.16
CA LEU A 30 -4.04 -15.88 20.25
C LEU A 30 -4.18 -15.31 18.85
N VAL A 31 -3.07 -15.02 18.20
CA VAL A 31 -3.05 -14.54 16.82
C VAL A 31 -2.56 -15.68 15.93
N ILE A 32 -3.32 -15.98 14.88
CA ILE A 32 -2.95 -16.98 13.87
C ILE A 32 -2.95 -16.35 12.49
N ASP A 33 -2.05 -16.78 11.61
CA ASP A 33 -2.00 -16.37 10.21
C ASP A 33 -1.69 -17.57 9.32
N LYS A 34 -2.17 -17.53 8.08
CA LYS A 34 -1.84 -18.54 7.07
C LYS A 34 -0.47 -18.36 6.44
N ARG A 35 0.08 -17.16 6.50
CA ARG A 35 1.40 -16.80 5.95
C ARG A 35 2.49 -17.17 6.95
N ALA A 36 3.68 -17.44 6.43
CA ALA A 36 4.86 -17.73 7.25
C ALA A 36 5.50 -16.49 7.90
N HIS A 37 4.91 -15.31 7.68
CA HIS A 37 5.35 -14.03 8.21
C HIS A 37 4.20 -13.23 8.80
N ILE A 38 4.48 -12.30 9.70
CA ILE A 38 3.56 -11.29 10.21
C ILE A 38 3.45 -10.10 9.26
N ALA A 39 2.74 -9.06 9.66
CA ALA A 39 2.54 -7.78 8.96
C ALA A 39 1.54 -7.81 7.78
N GLY A 40 1.06 -8.99 7.35
CA GLY A 40 0.05 -9.07 6.30
C GLY A 40 0.52 -8.43 4.98
N ASN A 41 -0.29 -7.55 4.42
CA ASN A 41 0.03 -6.91 3.13
C ASN A 41 1.10 -5.81 3.22
N ILE A 42 1.40 -5.29 4.41
CA ILE A 42 2.48 -4.31 4.60
C ILE A 42 3.85 -4.98 4.79
N TYR A 43 3.92 -6.30 4.65
CA TYR A 43 5.18 -7.02 4.79
C TYR A 43 6.21 -6.57 3.77
N THR A 44 7.35 -6.14 4.29
CA THR A 44 8.51 -5.73 3.52
C THR A 44 9.70 -6.55 3.98
N GLU A 45 10.53 -6.98 3.07
CA GLU A 45 11.77 -7.67 3.35
C GLU A 45 12.94 -6.96 2.68
N GLU A 46 14.12 -7.08 3.25
CA GLU A 46 15.33 -6.60 2.62
C GLU A 46 15.94 -7.70 1.74
N VAL A 47 16.14 -7.38 0.48
CA VAL A 47 16.81 -8.25 -0.50
C VAL A 47 17.94 -7.46 -1.15
N GLU A 48 19.17 -7.88 -0.98
CA GLU A 48 20.37 -7.21 -1.53
C GLU A 48 20.45 -5.70 -1.18
N GLY A 49 20.06 -5.33 0.05
CA GLY A 49 20.04 -3.94 0.51
C GLY A 49 18.85 -3.11 0.01
N ILE A 50 17.88 -3.73 -0.63
CA ILE A 50 16.68 -3.08 -1.16
C ILE A 50 15.46 -3.51 -0.36
N ASN A 51 14.64 -2.54 0.07
CA ASN A 51 13.36 -2.83 0.70
C ASN A 51 12.31 -3.26 -0.32
N VAL A 52 11.95 -4.54 -0.32
CA VAL A 52 11.00 -5.13 -1.25
C VAL A 52 9.63 -5.27 -0.60
N HIS A 53 8.64 -4.54 -1.11
CA HIS A 53 7.25 -4.66 -0.72
C HIS A 53 6.62 -5.87 -1.44
N ARG A 54 6.42 -6.97 -0.75
CA ARG A 54 5.98 -8.26 -1.35
C ARG A 54 4.57 -8.22 -1.93
N TYR A 55 3.72 -7.34 -1.45
CA TYR A 55 2.29 -7.28 -1.80
C TYR A 55 1.89 -5.92 -2.39
N GLY A 56 2.84 -5.22 -2.98
CA GLY A 56 2.66 -3.87 -3.50
C GLY A 56 3.09 -2.78 -2.50
N ALA A 57 3.26 -1.58 -3.00
CA ALA A 57 3.70 -0.46 -2.18
C ALA A 57 2.64 -0.06 -1.16
N HIS A 58 2.96 -0.19 0.11
CA HIS A 58 2.13 0.21 1.24
C HIS A 58 2.86 1.26 2.06
N ILE A 59 2.80 2.51 1.61
CA ILE A 59 3.30 3.65 2.37
C ILE A 59 2.23 4.14 3.34
N PHE A 60 2.63 4.53 4.54
CA PHE A 60 1.71 5.09 5.52
C PHE A 60 1.53 6.59 5.31
N HIS A 61 0.28 7.04 5.26
CA HIS A 61 -0.07 8.46 5.30
C HIS A 61 -1.38 8.67 6.05
N THR A 62 -1.51 9.79 6.75
CA THR A 62 -2.75 10.14 7.46
C THR A 62 -2.83 11.63 7.74
N ASN A 63 -4.03 12.18 7.73
CA ASN A 63 -4.35 13.54 8.20
C ASN A 63 -4.80 13.52 9.67
N ASN A 64 -5.04 12.34 10.24
CA ASN A 64 -5.50 12.19 11.61
C ASN A 64 -4.32 12.25 12.57
N LYS A 65 -4.25 13.33 13.35
CA LYS A 65 -3.17 13.55 14.32
C LYS A 65 -3.09 12.45 15.39
N ALA A 66 -4.22 11.93 15.86
CA ALA A 66 -4.24 10.87 16.87
C ALA A 66 -3.69 9.56 16.31
N VAL A 67 -4.04 9.22 15.06
CA VAL A 67 -3.49 8.06 14.37
C VAL A 67 -1.99 8.22 14.16
N TRP A 68 -1.53 9.39 13.73
CA TRP A 68 -0.11 9.70 13.59
C TRP A 68 0.66 9.53 14.89
N GLN A 69 0.14 10.08 15.99
CA GLN A 69 0.72 9.93 17.32
C GLN A 69 0.74 8.48 17.79
N TYR A 70 -0.30 7.72 17.47
CA TYR A 70 -0.38 6.31 17.85
C TYR A 70 0.69 5.48 17.14
N VAL A 71 0.84 5.60 15.82
CA VAL A 71 1.80 4.77 15.07
C VAL A 71 3.26 5.13 15.38
N ASN A 72 3.54 6.39 15.71
CA ASN A 72 4.87 6.84 16.12
C ASN A 72 5.32 6.30 17.49
N GLN A 73 4.45 5.62 18.23
CA GLN A 73 4.85 4.87 19.43
C GLN A 73 5.60 3.58 19.10
N PHE A 74 5.49 3.10 17.86
CA PHE A 74 6.01 1.79 17.44
C PHE A 74 7.14 1.87 16.43
N ALA A 75 7.20 2.94 15.65
CA ALA A 75 8.19 3.10 14.59
C ALA A 75 8.48 4.57 14.31
N GLU A 76 9.69 4.85 13.85
CA GLU A 76 10.08 6.13 13.29
C GLU A 76 9.78 6.12 11.77
N PHE A 77 9.19 7.23 11.28
CA PHE A 77 8.84 7.38 9.87
C PHE A 77 9.80 8.35 9.18
N ASN A 78 10.36 7.96 8.05
CA ASN A 78 11.46 8.60 7.36
C ASN A 78 11.07 9.66 6.31
N ARG A 79 9.84 10.19 6.30
CA ARG A 79 9.35 11.16 5.30
C ARG A 79 9.56 10.72 3.85
N TYR A 80 9.40 9.45 3.58
CA TYR A 80 9.57 8.89 2.25
C TYR A 80 8.65 9.57 1.22
N THR A 81 9.24 10.05 0.12
CA THR A 81 8.47 10.59 -1.01
C THR A 81 8.16 9.47 -1.98
N ASN A 82 6.89 9.08 -2.06
CA ASN A 82 6.46 8.04 -2.98
C ASN A 82 6.37 8.59 -4.41
N SER A 83 7.21 8.09 -5.29
CA SER A 83 7.21 8.42 -6.72
C SER A 83 7.31 7.13 -7.54
N PRO A 84 6.23 6.34 -7.59
CA PRO A 84 6.25 5.06 -8.27
C PRO A 84 6.35 5.23 -9.79
N VAL A 85 6.98 4.24 -10.41
CA VAL A 85 7.04 4.11 -11.86
C VAL A 85 6.61 2.70 -12.26
N ALA A 86 6.05 2.57 -13.47
CA ALA A 86 5.79 1.29 -14.09
C ALA A 86 6.83 1.01 -15.18
N ASN A 87 7.35 -0.21 -15.22
CA ASN A 87 8.11 -0.70 -16.35
C ASN A 87 7.17 -1.59 -17.18
N TYR A 88 6.94 -1.21 -18.44
CA TYR A 88 6.17 -1.96 -19.39
C TYR A 88 6.98 -2.17 -20.67
N HIS A 89 7.37 -3.41 -20.94
CA HIS A 89 8.23 -3.79 -22.07
C HIS A 89 9.54 -2.98 -22.18
N GLY A 90 10.15 -2.64 -21.03
CA GLY A 90 11.38 -1.83 -20.99
C GLY A 90 11.16 -0.31 -20.98
N GLU A 91 9.94 0.14 -21.22
CA GLU A 91 9.55 1.54 -21.14
C GLU A 91 9.11 1.92 -19.71
N ILE A 92 9.60 3.05 -19.21
CA ILE A 92 9.29 3.54 -17.86
C ILE A 92 8.23 4.64 -17.93
N TYR A 93 7.16 4.47 -17.16
CA TYR A 93 6.02 5.39 -17.07
C TYR A 93 5.82 5.87 -15.64
N ASN A 94 5.41 7.13 -15.48
CA ASN A 94 5.04 7.66 -14.17
C ASN A 94 3.70 7.09 -13.68
N LEU A 95 3.62 6.84 -12.37
CA LEU A 95 2.38 6.47 -11.68
C LEU A 95 2.13 7.42 -10.49
N PRO A 96 0.86 7.72 -10.16
CA PRO A 96 -0.35 7.48 -10.97
C PRO A 96 -0.25 8.17 -12.33
N PHE A 97 -1.08 7.75 -13.28
CA PHE A 97 -1.11 8.33 -14.63
C PHE A 97 -1.23 9.85 -14.59
N ASN A 98 -0.39 10.51 -15.34
CA ASN A 98 -0.33 11.97 -15.44
C ASN A 98 0.09 12.38 -16.86
N MET A 99 0.23 13.68 -17.12
CA MET A 99 0.58 14.15 -18.47
C MET A 99 1.92 13.61 -18.99
N ASN A 100 2.90 13.35 -18.11
CA ASN A 100 4.15 12.71 -18.54
C ASN A 100 3.92 11.29 -19.05
N THR A 101 3.03 10.54 -18.37
CA THR A 101 2.61 9.20 -18.81
C THR A 101 1.96 9.25 -20.18
N PHE A 102 0.98 10.15 -20.37
CA PHE A 102 0.25 10.29 -21.63
C PHE A 102 1.11 10.80 -22.76
N ASN A 103 2.01 11.76 -22.47
CA ASN A 103 2.99 12.22 -23.45
C ASN A 103 3.88 11.07 -23.95
N ARG A 104 4.41 10.28 -23.01
CA ARG A 104 5.28 9.15 -23.34
C ARG A 104 4.58 8.06 -24.12
N MET A 105 3.32 7.75 -23.74
CA MET A 105 2.53 6.70 -24.40
C MET A 105 2.00 7.11 -25.78
N TRP A 106 1.57 8.36 -25.93
CA TRP A 106 0.79 8.82 -27.07
C TRP A 106 1.35 10.06 -27.78
N GLY A 107 2.42 10.67 -27.28
CA GLY A 107 2.98 11.91 -27.83
C GLY A 107 2.11 13.14 -27.61
N VAL A 108 1.05 13.06 -26.79
CA VAL A 108 0.15 14.20 -26.52
C VAL A 108 0.81 15.22 -25.60
N VAL A 109 0.53 16.50 -25.82
CA VAL A 109 1.18 17.62 -25.10
C VAL A 109 0.19 18.29 -24.13
N THR A 110 -1.08 18.34 -24.49
CA THR A 110 -2.11 19.04 -23.71
C THR A 110 -3.10 18.07 -23.05
N PRO A 111 -3.74 18.48 -21.93
CA PRO A 111 -4.80 17.70 -21.32
C PRO A 111 -6.00 17.42 -22.27
N ALA A 112 -6.30 18.35 -23.16
CA ALA A 112 -7.37 18.21 -24.15
C ALA A 112 -7.07 17.05 -25.14
N GLU A 113 -5.85 16.97 -25.66
CA GLU A 113 -5.40 15.89 -26.52
C GLU A 113 -5.41 14.53 -25.80
N ALA A 114 -4.93 14.50 -24.53
CA ALA A 114 -4.97 13.29 -23.72
C ALA A 114 -6.41 12.80 -23.49
N LYS A 115 -7.33 13.72 -23.16
CA LYS A 115 -8.75 13.41 -23.01
C LYS A 115 -9.35 12.87 -24.29
N ALA A 116 -9.11 13.51 -25.42
CA ALA A 116 -9.61 13.05 -26.73
C ALA A 116 -9.10 11.63 -27.06
N LYS A 117 -7.84 11.33 -26.73
CA LYS A 117 -7.26 9.99 -26.93
C LYS A 117 -7.94 8.94 -26.05
N ILE A 118 -8.20 9.25 -24.77
CA ILE A 118 -8.93 8.37 -23.85
C ILE A 118 -10.35 8.11 -24.35
N GLU A 119 -11.08 9.15 -24.75
CA GLU A 119 -12.45 9.01 -25.26
C GLU A 119 -12.51 8.16 -26.54
N ALA A 120 -11.56 8.34 -27.46
CA ALA A 120 -11.45 7.51 -28.66
C ALA A 120 -11.24 6.03 -28.31
N GLN A 121 -10.32 5.72 -27.38
CA GLN A 121 -10.07 4.34 -26.96
C GLN A 121 -11.25 3.73 -26.21
N ARG A 122 -11.96 4.52 -25.39
CA ARG A 122 -13.20 4.05 -24.73
C ARG A 122 -14.27 3.68 -25.75
N ALA A 123 -14.49 4.54 -26.75
CA ALA A 123 -15.45 4.29 -27.83
C ALA A 123 -15.08 3.02 -28.62
N GLU A 124 -13.82 2.85 -28.98
CA GLU A 124 -13.30 1.66 -29.65
C GLU A 124 -13.51 0.37 -28.84
N ALA A 125 -13.32 0.45 -27.52
CA ALA A 125 -13.52 -0.67 -26.60
C ALA A 125 -15.00 -0.92 -26.24
N GLY A 126 -15.94 -0.11 -26.73
CA GLY A 126 -17.36 -0.22 -26.40
C GLY A 126 -17.69 0.13 -24.94
N ILE A 127 -16.84 0.92 -24.26
CA ILE A 127 -17.04 1.34 -22.88
C ILE A 127 -17.75 2.70 -22.88
N THR A 128 -18.99 2.73 -22.40
CA THR A 128 -19.79 3.96 -22.24
C THR A 128 -19.67 4.55 -20.83
#